data_2c7e1b154ae3aff35a960a52ff03edf0
#
_entry.id   2c7e1b154ae3aff35a960a52ff03edf0
#
_cell.length_a   1.000
_cell.length_b   1.000
_cell.length_c   1.000
_cell.angle_alpha   90.00
_cell.angle_beta   90.00
_cell.angle_gamma   90.00
#
_symmetry.space_group_name_H-M   'P 1'
#
loop_
_entity.id
_entity.type
_entity.pdbx_description
1 polymer ?
#
loop_
_entity_poly.entity_id
_entity_poly.type
_entity_poly.pdbx_seq_one_letter_code
_entity_poly.pdbx_strand_id
1 'polypeptide(L)'
;VRQKRTIWGRRSMLKLLGLAAVGATAGVVTGRVIDVADSDASSDGPASRAAGGSPSAAAPAPAPPGPRVRPTIVASGSPMTMRMTYGADPRQFGDLHLPPAMVEGVPAPTAPAAPAQTPAQTPAPNAARAVPLVVMIHGGGWMDSSTAAGAAHQAEDLADAGVAVWNIEYRGTGGAGGWPRTYEDVAAAIDVIPFLADASPVPLDLGRVAVTGVSAGGSLAAWAANREALPDGAPGARPIFPIRNCVAMCGVYDLARAIRWGDPYIRPLLGGTPEEHPDRYRNTSPIAYMARNVRMVILHGRNDSVVDVQQAISYEAASRRARRPVAMRLFDDAAHSSWDDLAGPQWRAAKEAILHLVA
;
A
#
# COMPACT_ATOMS: atom_id res chain seq x y z
N VAL A 1 25.19 21.48 24.86
CA VAL A 1 24.92 20.05 24.82
C VAL A 1 24.64 19.71 23.35
N ARG A 2 25.62 19.09 22.68
CA ARG A 2 25.53 18.74 21.26
C ARG A 2 24.66 17.45 21.12
N GLN A 3 23.51 17.55 20.52
CA GLN A 3 22.67 16.41 20.15
C GLN A 3 23.34 15.66 18.98
N LYS A 4 23.79 14.44 19.23
CA LYS A 4 24.34 13.56 18.18
C LYS A 4 23.20 13.07 17.31
N ARG A 5 23.15 13.53 16.06
CA ARG A 5 22.30 12.94 15.01
C ARG A 5 22.78 11.51 14.75
N THR A 6 21.98 10.52 15.10
CA THR A 6 22.24 9.12 14.73
C THR A 6 21.78 8.93 13.29
N ILE A 7 22.71 9.00 12.36
CA ILE A 7 22.46 8.71 10.94
C ILE A 7 22.61 7.21 10.78
N TRP A 8 21.57 6.56 10.29
CA TRP A 8 21.63 5.15 9.87
C TRP A 8 22.56 5.04 8.66
N GLY A 9 23.79 4.63 8.89
CA GLY A 9 24.72 4.33 7.82
C GLY A 9 24.36 3.00 7.15
N ARG A 10 24.84 2.77 5.92
CA ARG A 10 24.71 1.50 5.16
C ARG A 10 24.98 0.24 6.01
N ARG A 11 25.79 0.34 7.05
CA ARG A 11 26.12 -0.73 8.00
C ARG A 11 24.97 -1.09 8.96
N SER A 12 24.06 -0.16 9.27
CA SER A 12 22.93 -0.41 10.16
C SER A 12 21.80 -1.14 9.42
N MET A 13 21.63 -0.87 8.12
CA MET A 13 20.69 -1.60 7.26
C MET A 13 21.15 -3.06 7.04
N LEU A 14 22.47 -3.29 6.93
CA LEU A 14 23.05 -4.65 6.89
C LEU A 14 22.85 -5.42 8.19
N LYS A 15 22.80 -4.75 9.36
CA LYS A 15 22.47 -5.40 10.63
C LYS A 15 21.00 -5.81 10.75
N LEU A 16 20.07 -5.07 10.12
CA LEU A 16 18.67 -5.50 9.99
C LEU A 16 18.54 -6.77 9.12
N LEU A 17 19.40 -6.91 8.10
CA LEU A 17 19.47 -8.11 7.26
C LEU A 17 20.19 -9.29 7.92
N GLY A 18 21.09 -9.03 8.88
CA GLY A 18 21.92 -10.05 9.54
C GLY A 18 21.25 -10.76 10.73
N LEU A 19 20.22 -10.19 11.36
CA LEU A 19 19.55 -10.83 12.51
C LEU A 19 18.52 -11.90 12.11
N ALA A 20 18.18 -12.03 10.83
CA ALA A 20 17.30 -13.09 10.34
C ALA A 20 18.00 -14.44 10.10
N ALA A 21 19.31 -14.52 10.32
CA ALA A 21 20.13 -15.71 9.98
C ALA A 21 20.51 -16.63 11.16
N VAL A 22 20.09 -16.32 12.40
CA VAL A 22 20.42 -17.14 13.58
C VAL A 22 19.13 -17.63 14.24
N GLY A 23 18.63 -18.79 13.81
CA GLY A 23 17.48 -19.43 14.44
C GLY A 23 16.98 -20.67 13.70
N ALA A 24 17.88 -21.48 13.16
CA ALA A 24 17.54 -22.84 12.68
C ALA A 24 18.55 -23.83 13.25
N THR A 25 18.36 -24.27 14.48
CA THR A 25 18.96 -25.51 15.00
C THR A 25 17.94 -26.62 14.90
N ALA A 26 18.42 -27.72 14.33
CA ALA A 26 17.77 -28.94 13.96
C ALA A 26 16.93 -29.59 15.09
N GLY A 27 15.69 -29.94 14.74
CA GLY A 27 14.92 -31.00 15.42
C GLY A 27 14.60 -32.06 14.39
N VAL A 28 15.34 -33.15 14.41
CA VAL A 28 15.06 -34.37 13.67
C VAL A 28 13.84 -35.04 14.28
N VAL A 29 12.75 -35.17 13.56
CA VAL A 29 11.67 -36.09 13.89
C VAL A 29 11.51 -37.07 12.73
N THR A 30 11.93 -38.32 13.01
CA THR A 30 11.72 -39.51 12.19
C THR A 30 10.23 -39.89 12.24
N GLY A 31 9.61 -39.97 11.05
CA GLY A 31 8.21 -40.43 10.93
C GLY A 31 7.97 -41.13 9.59
N ARG A 32 8.05 -42.45 9.63
CA ARG A 32 7.52 -43.53 8.78
C ARG A 32 6.92 -43.17 7.40
N VAL A 33 7.58 -43.72 6.40
CA VAL A 33 7.05 -44.02 5.06
C VAL A 33 6.00 -45.09 5.18
N ILE A 34 4.83 -44.92 4.57
CA ILE A 34 3.86 -45.97 4.28
C ILE A 34 3.78 -46.05 2.75
N ASP A 35 4.35 -47.13 2.22
CA ASP A 35 4.12 -47.61 0.87
C ASP A 35 2.67 -48.06 0.72
N VAL A 36 2.00 -47.64 -0.36
CA VAL A 36 0.82 -48.33 -0.87
C VAL A 36 1.05 -48.63 -2.34
N ALA A 37 1.01 -49.92 -2.60
CA ALA A 37 1.33 -50.56 -3.85
C ALA A 37 0.31 -50.30 -4.97
N ASP A 38 0.82 -50.39 -6.17
CA ASP A 38 0.11 -50.54 -7.45
C ASP A 38 -0.89 -51.69 -7.46
N SER A 39 -2.02 -51.48 -8.13
CA SER A 39 -2.77 -52.59 -8.74
C SER A 39 -3.35 -52.11 -10.09
N ASP A 40 -2.74 -52.65 -11.15
CA ASP A 40 -3.29 -52.66 -12.50
C ASP A 40 -4.60 -53.45 -12.57
N ALA A 41 -5.55 -52.96 -13.36
CA ALA A 41 -6.47 -53.83 -14.11
C ALA A 41 -7.12 -53.06 -15.27
N SER A 42 -6.77 -53.46 -16.46
CA SER A 42 -7.34 -53.14 -17.76
C SER A 42 -8.75 -53.73 -17.94
N SER A 43 -9.66 -53.04 -18.65
CA SER A 43 -10.62 -53.68 -19.55
C SER A 43 -11.26 -52.70 -20.52
N ASP A 44 -11.33 -53.15 -21.79
CA ASP A 44 -11.78 -52.50 -23.01
C ASP A 44 -13.25 -52.09 -23.12
N GLY A 45 -13.47 -50.99 -23.90
CA GLY A 45 -14.42 -50.73 -24.96
C GLY A 45 -15.88 -50.35 -24.65
N PRO A 46 -16.68 -49.88 -25.64
CA PRO A 46 -16.32 -49.00 -26.77
C PRO A 46 -17.11 -47.68 -26.82
N ALA A 47 -16.79 -46.85 -27.82
CA ALA A 47 -17.28 -45.55 -28.19
C ALA A 47 -18.80 -45.32 -28.19
N SER A 48 -19.21 -44.18 -27.65
CA SER A 48 -20.45 -43.52 -28.07
C SER A 48 -20.20 -42.02 -28.29
N ARG A 49 -20.48 -41.58 -29.54
CA ARG A 49 -20.57 -40.18 -29.99
C ARG A 49 -21.84 -39.55 -29.42
N ALA A 50 -21.71 -38.36 -28.82
CA ALA A 50 -22.74 -37.30 -28.86
C ALA A 50 -22.06 -35.98 -28.45
N ALA A 51 -21.87 -35.09 -29.36
CA ALA A 51 -22.66 -33.92 -29.66
C ALA A 51 -22.46 -32.72 -28.68
N GLY A 52 -21.84 -31.65 -29.20
CA GLY A 52 -22.32 -30.29 -29.00
C GLY A 52 -22.01 -29.64 -27.65
N GLY A 53 -20.76 -29.37 -27.35
CA GLY A 53 -20.39 -28.33 -26.38
C GLY A 53 -20.51 -26.96 -27.06
N SER A 54 -21.53 -26.15 -26.70
CA SER A 54 -21.61 -24.74 -27.05
C SER A 54 -20.38 -24.01 -26.56
N PRO A 55 -19.79 -23.07 -27.31
CA PRO A 55 -18.67 -22.28 -26.84
C PRO A 55 -19.12 -21.44 -25.63
N SER A 56 -18.46 -21.65 -24.50
CA SER A 56 -18.58 -20.80 -23.33
C SER A 56 -18.38 -19.35 -23.76
N ALA A 57 -19.39 -18.52 -23.56
CA ALA A 57 -19.30 -17.09 -23.85
C ALA A 57 -18.09 -16.50 -23.14
N ALA A 58 -17.16 -15.95 -23.90
CA ALA A 58 -16.05 -15.18 -23.36
C ALA A 58 -16.60 -14.10 -22.43
N ALA A 59 -16.02 -13.98 -21.24
CA ALA A 59 -16.37 -12.91 -20.31
C ALA A 59 -16.26 -11.55 -21.05
N PRO A 60 -17.22 -10.63 -20.85
CA PRO A 60 -17.17 -9.34 -21.51
C PRO A 60 -15.86 -8.63 -21.14
N ALA A 61 -15.22 -8.04 -22.14
CA ALA A 61 -14.04 -7.20 -21.94
C ALA A 61 -14.33 -6.14 -20.87
N PRO A 62 -13.38 -5.82 -19.98
CA PRO A 62 -13.58 -4.77 -18.99
C PRO A 62 -13.96 -3.48 -19.71
N ALA A 63 -15.00 -2.81 -19.21
CA ALA A 63 -15.45 -1.53 -19.73
C ALA A 63 -14.26 -0.55 -19.76
N PRO A 64 -14.15 0.29 -20.80
CA PRO A 64 -13.11 1.31 -20.85
C PRO A 64 -13.19 2.16 -19.59
N PRO A 65 -12.04 2.64 -19.03
CA PRO A 65 -12.05 3.50 -17.87
C PRO A 65 -12.98 4.70 -18.17
N GLY A 66 -13.97 4.88 -17.30
CA GLY A 66 -14.91 6.01 -17.40
C GLY A 66 -14.16 7.35 -17.48
N PRO A 67 -14.84 8.43 -17.86
CA PRO A 67 -14.19 9.74 -17.99
C PRO A 67 -13.47 10.06 -16.70
N ARG A 68 -12.14 10.27 -16.78
CA ARG A 68 -11.32 10.64 -15.64
C ARG A 68 -11.81 11.98 -15.12
N VAL A 69 -12.39 11.99 -13.93
CA VAL A 69 -12.78 13.23 -13.26
C VAL A 69 -11.50 14.06 -13.09
N ARG A 70 -11.54 15.33 -13.49
CA ARG A 70 -10.38 16.22 -13.24
C ARG A 70 -10.26 16.43 -11.73
N PRO A 71 -9.06 16.24 -11.17
CA PRO A 71 -8.80 16.55 -9.78
C PRO A 71 -9.13 18.03 -9.49
N THR A 72 -9.71 18.29 -8.32
CA THR A 72 -10.12 19.65 -7.93
C THR A 72 -9.55 19.96 -6.55
N ILE A 73 -8.93 21.13 -6.41
CA ILE A 73 -8.47 21.63 -5.12
C ILE A 73 -9.69 22.15 -4.37
N VAL A 74 -9.82 21.70 -3.12
CA VAL A 74 -10.80 22.20 -2.16
C VAL A 74 -10.06 23.04 -1.14
N ALA A 75 -10.49 24.29 -0.95
CA ALA A 75 -9.86 25.17 0.04
C ALA A 75 -9.87 24.51 1.43
N SER A 76 -8.71 24.36 2.05
CA SER A 76 -8.58 23.90 3.43
C SER A 76 -8.48 25.12 4.35
N GLY A 77 -9.01 25.00 5.56
CA GLY A 77 -8.94 26.07 6.58
C GLY A 77 -7.52 26.28 7.16
N SER A 78 -6.52 25.53 6.70
CA SER A 78 -5.14 25.59 7.18
C SER A 78 -4.18 25.78 6.00
N PRO A 79 -3.19 26.67 6.06
CA PRO A 79 -2.15 26.81 5.07
C PRO A 79 -1.24 25.58 4.98
N MET A 80 -1.24 24.74 6.01
CA MET A 80 -0.44 23.53 6.13
C MET A 80 -1.08 22.29 5.46
N THR A 81 -2.35 22.37 5.07
CA THR A 81 -3.08 21.23 4.52
C THR A 81 -3.89 21.67 3.30
N MET A 82 -3.71 20.96 2.18
CA MET A 82 -4.49 21.17 0.96
C MET A 82 -5.30 19.90 0.66
N ARG A 83 -6.62 20.02 0.57
CA ARG A 83 -7.47 18.93 0.12
C ARG A 83 -7.62 18.94 -1.39
N MET A 84 -7.48 17.77 -2.01
CA MET A 84 -7.73 17.59 -3.43
C MET A 84 -8.59 16.34 -3.65
N THR A 85 -9.64 16.46 -4.49
CA THR A 85 -10.42 15.31 -4.93
C THR A 85 -9.74 14.64 -6.11
N TYR A 86 -9.80 13.30 -6.19
CA TYR A 86 -9.28 12.52 -7.31
C TYR A 86 -10.39 11.73 -8.04
N GLY A 87 -11.65 11.89 -7.61
CA GLY A 87 -12.83 11.30 -8.20
C GLY A 87 -14.10 12.07 -7.85
N ALA A 88 -15.26 11.54 -8.27
CA ALA A 88 -16.57 12.19 -8.08
C ALA A 88 -17.25 11.80 -6.75
N ASP A 89 -16.85 10.70 -6.13
CA ASP A 89 -17.40 10.25 -4.86
C ASP A 89 -16.85 11.11 -3.72
N PRO A 90 -17.66 11.46 -2.71
CA PRO A 90 -17.19 12.24 -1.55
C PRO A 90 -16.01 11.63 -0.79
N ARG A 91 -15.79 10.33 -0.92
CA ARG A 91 -14.66 9.60 -0.33
C ARG A 91 -13.43 9.54 -1.25
N GLN A 92 -13.48 10.12 -2.43
CA GLN A 92 -12.36 10.15 -3.38
C GLN A 92 -11.57 11.46 -3.26
N PHE A 93 -10.90 11.63 -2.12
CA PHE A 93 -10.03 12.78 -1.85
C PHE A 93 -8.77 12.38 -1.09
N GLY A 94 -7.86 13.30 -0.95
CA GLY A 94 -6.75 13.23 -0.01
C GLY A 94 -6.42 14.59 0.54
N ASP A 95 -5.73 14.60 1.66
CA ASP A 95 -5.20 15.78 2.31
C ASP A 95 -3.67 15.80 2.16
N LEU A 96 -3.16 16.80 1.48
CA LEU A 96 -1.73 17.03 1.37
C LEU A 96 -1.28 17.87 2.57
N HIS A 97 -0.58 17.23 3.51
CA HIS A 97 0.09 17.88 4.62
C HIS A 97 1.46 18.36 4.18
N LEU A 98 1.76 19.63 4.40
CA LEU A 98 3.01 20.26 3.98
C LEU A 98 3.93 20.52 5.17
N PRO A 99 5.26 20.42 5.00
CA PRO A 99 6.20 20.75 6.07
C PRO A 99 6.06 22.22 6.51
N PRO A 100 5.94 22.50 7.83
CA PRO A 100 5.76 23.86 8.34
C PRO A 100 6.81 24.86 7.83
N ALA A 101 8.06 24.45 7.82
CA ALA A 101 9.17 25.30 7.37
C ALA A 101 9.10 25.70 5.87
N MET A 102 8.24 25.08 5.08
CA MET A 102 8.12 25.32 3.65
C MET A 102 6.92 26.21 3.31
N VAL A 103 5.99 26.41 4.24
CA VAL A 103 4.76 27.19 4.03
C VAL A 103 4.78 28.54 4.76
N GLU A 104 5.84 28.86 5.49
CA GLU A 104 6.02 30.19 6.08
C GLU A 104 6.01 31.27 4.98
N GLY A 105 5.02 32.18 5.03
CA GLY A 105 4.83 33.25 4.04
C GLY A 105 4.09 32.83 2.76
N VAL A 106 3.65 31.59 2.62
CA VAL A 106 2.79 31.14 1.51
C VAL A 106 1.33 31.43 1.86
N PRO A 107 0.56 32.17 1.02
CA PRO A 107 -0.86 32.36 1.26
C PRO A 107 -1.62 31.04 1.17
N ALA A 108 -2.67 30.89 2.00
CA ALA A 108 -3.52 29.70 1.95
C ALA A 108 -4.08 29.50 0.53
N PRO A 109 -4.14 28.23 0.03
CA PRO A 109 -4.67 27.96 -1.30
C PRO A 109 -6.14 28.40 -1.37
N THR A 110 -6.44 29.34 -2.25
CA THR A 110 -7.82 29.75 -2.57
C THR A 110 -8.35 28.85 -3.68
N ALA A 111 -9.66 28.51 -3.63
CA ALA A 111 -10.30 27.79 -4.72
C ALA A 111 -10.03 28.51 -6.06
N PRO A 112 -9.75 27.77 -7.15
CA PRO A 112 -9.40 28.41 -8.43
C PRO A 112 -10.57 29.24 -8.92
N ALA A 113 -10.32 30.54 -9.16
CA ALA A 113 -11.14 31.35 -10.04
C ALA A 113 -11.08 30.74 -11.45
N ALA A 114 -12.17 30.87 -12.23
CA ALA A 114 -12.28 30.36 -13.59
C ALA A 114 -11.02 30.69 -14.44
N PRO A 115 -10.72 29.89 -15.49
CA PRO A 115 -9.41 29.89 -16.15
C PRO A 115 -9.03 31.28 -16.69
N ALA A 116 -8.15 31.95 -15.99
CA ALA A 116 -7.45 33.11 -16.48
C ALA A 116 -6.27 32.65 -17.33
N GLN A 117 -6.08 33.37 -18.46
CA GLN A 117 -5.02 33.18 -19.43
C GLN A 117 -3.65 33.17 -18.74
N THR A 118 -2.80 32.26 -19.18
CA THR A 118 -1.45 32.00 -18.71
C THR A 118 -0.66 33.29 -18.42
N PRO A 119 -0.29 33.57 -17.16
CA PRO A 119 0.75 34.55 -16.89
C PRO A 119 2.12 33.92 -17.12
N ALA A 120 3.01 34.65 -17.76
CA ALA A 120 4.40 34.26 -17.87
C ALA A 120 4.97 33.95 -16.49
N GLN A 121 5.53 32.75 -16.34
CA GLN A 121 6.18 32.30 -15.12
C GLN A 121 7.37 33.18 -14.81
N THR A 122 7.23 34.08 -13.86
CA THR A 122 8.39 34.69 -13.18
C THR A 122 8.97 33.57 -12.29
N PRO A 123 10.25 33.20 -12.43
CA PRO A 123 10.86 32.23 -11.53
C PRO A 123 10.74 32.75 -10.10
N ALA A 124 10.09 32.02 -9.24
CA ALA A 124 10.05 32.32 -7.82
C ALA A 124 11.47 32.40 -7.28
N PRO A 125 11.81 33.37 -6.41
CA PRO A 125 13.17 33.60 -5.91
C PRO A 125 13.65 32.54 -4.91
N ASN A 126 12.93 31.41 -4.78
CA ASN A 126 13.35 30.27 -4.00
C ASN A 126 13.21 29.02 -4.89
N ALA A 127 14.26 28.68 -5.65
CA ALA A 127 14.50 27.30 -6.07
C ALA A 127 14.72 26.45 -4.82
N ALA A 128 13.80 26.58 -3.87
CA ALA A 128 13.77 25.90 -2.59
C ALA A 128 13.68 24.41 -2.91
N ARG A 129 14.59 23.70 -2.37
CA ARG A 129 14.78 22.28 -2.35
C ARG A 129 13.43 21.56 -2.32
N ALA A 130 13.05 20.95 -3.45
CA ALA A 130 11.82 20.18 -3.57
C ALA A 130 11.74 19.14 -2.45
N VAL A 131 10.58 19.00 -1.80
CA VAL A 131 10.39 18.13 -0.64
C VAL A 131 9.97 16.73 -1.08
N PRO A 132 10.43 15.66 -0.42
CA PRO A 132 9.96 14.31 -0.68
C PRO A 132 8.47 14.19 -0.40
N LEU A 133 7.81 13.22 -1.05
CA LEU A 133 6.40 12.93 -0.85
C LEU A 133 6.20 11.55 -0.23
N VAL A 134 5.34 11.45 0.77
CA VAL A 134 4.87 10.20 1.36
C VAL A 134 3.37 10.05 1.11
N VAL A 135 2.95 8.97 0.47
CA VAL A 135 1.53 8.60 0.39
C VAL A 135 1.18 7.81 1.64
N MET A 136 0.25 8.33 2.44
CA MET A 136 -0.26 7.67 3.65
C MET A 136 -1.61 7.03 3.35
N ILE A 137 -1.77 5.73 3.68
CA ILE A 137 -3.01 4.99 3.51
C ILE A 137 -3.48 4.52 4.88
N HIS A 138 -4.67 4.99 5.31
CA HIS A 138 -5.21 4.63 6.61
C HIS A 138 -5.61 3.16 6.71
N GLY A 139 -5.62 2.65 7.94
CA GLY A 139 -6.09 1.31 8.30
C GLY A 139 -7.60 1.24 8.55
N GLY A 140 -8.02 0.26 9.36
CA GLY A 140 -9.41 0.10 9.79
C GLY A 140 -10.20 -0.97 9.03
N GLY A 141 -9.56 -2.08 8.64
CA GLY A 141 -10.23 -3.26 8.06
C GLY A 141 -10.95 -2.98 6.73
N TRP A 142 -10.50 -1.99 5.97
CA TRP A 142 -11.13 -1.52 4.73
C TRP A 142 -12.61 -1.09 4.90
N MET A 143 -13.05 -0.80 6.14
CA MET A 143 -14.43 -0.41 6.44
C MET A 143 -14.68 1.06 6.13
N ASP A 144 -15.89 1.38 5.69
CA ASP A 144 -16.32 2.76 5.41
C ASP A 144 -16.40 3.64 6.67
N SER A 145 -16.50 3.03 7.85
CA SER A 145 -16.44 3.73 9.14
C SER A 145 -15.05 4.24 9.50
N SER A 146 -13.99 3.80 8.82
CA SER A 146 -12.62 4.26 9.01
C SER A 146 -12.27 5.28 7.94
N THR A 147 -11.50 6.31 8.31
CA THR A 147 -11.21 7.44 7.42
C THR A 147 -9.75 7.87 7.49
N ALA A 148 -9.32 8.67 6.52
CA ALA A 148 -8.00 9.29 6.52
C ALA A 148 -7.71 10.12 7.77
N ALA A 149 -8.74 10.63 8.46
CA ALA A 149 -8.58 11.34 9.74
C ALA A 149 -7.92 10.46 10.82
N GLY A 150 -8.10 9.13 10.77
CA GLY A 150 -7.44 8.19 11.68
C GLY A 150 -5.92 8.15 11.54
N ALA A 151 -5.37 8.53 10.37
CA ALA A 151 -3.94 8.58 10.10
C ALA A 151 -3.38 10.02 10.10
N ALA A 152 -4.21 11.03 10.37
CA ALA A 152 -3.82 12.44 10.26
C ALA A 152 -2.66 12.80 11.20
N HIS A 153 -2.69 12.30 12.44
CA HIS A 153 -1.62 12.54 13.43
C HIS A 153 -0.24 11.99 12.99
N GLN A 154 -0.24 10.85 12.28
CA GLN A 154 0.97 10.27 11.70
C GLN A 154 1.44 11.07 10.48
N ALA A 155 0.49 11.57 9.67
CA ALA A 155 0.79 12.42 8.53
C ALA A 155 1.41 13.76 8.96
N GLU A 156 0.89 14.37 10.02
CA GLU A 156 1.40 15.60 10.62
C GLU A 156 2.81 15.38 11.20
N ASP A 157 3.03 14.29 11.93
CA ASP A 157 4.35 13.97 12.50
C ASP A 157 5.43 13.74 11.42
N LEU A 158 5.05 13.21 10.26
CA LEU A 158 5.94 13.10 9.10
C LEU A 158 6.16 14.47 8.43
N ALA A 159 5.12 15.30 8.32
CA ALA A 159 5.25 16.64 7.77
C ALA A 159 6.18 17.52 8.64
N ASP A 160 6.10 17.42 9.95
CA ASP A 160 7.02 18.07 10.89
C ASP A 160 8.47 17.58 10.73
N ALA A 161 8.66 16.39 10.20
CA ALA A 161 9.97 15.86 9.86
C ALA A 161 10.51 16.33 8.49
N GLY A 162 9.77 17.17 7.76
CA GLY A 162 10.22 17.83 6.54
C GLY A 162 9.89 17.08 5.24
N VAL A 163 8.87 16.21 5.23
CA VAL A 163 8.35 15.57 4.02
C VAL A 163 6.89 15.99 3.80
N ALA A 164 6.46 16.14 2.56
CA ALA A 164 5.04 16.30 2.24
C ALA A 164 4.32 14.94 2.40
N VAL A 165 3.08 14.96 2.90
CA VAL A 165 2.32 13.73 3.08
C VAL A 165 0.96 13.83 2.39
N TRP A 166 0.73 12.96 1.41
CA TRP A 166 -0.54 12.76 0.74
C TRP A 166 -1.34 11.69 1.48
N ASN A 167 -2.17 12.12 2.44
CA ASN A 167 -3.01 11.25 3.27
C ASN A 167 -4.32 10.98 2.53
N ILE A 168 -4.44 9.81 1.92
CA ILE A 168 -5.55 9.48 1.03
C ILE A 168 -6.72 8.86 1.77
N GLU A 169 -7.92 9.26 1.37
CA GLU A 169 -9.19 8.62 1.69
C GLU A 169 -9.56 7.65 0.58
N TYR A 170 -10.35 6.62 0.84
CA TYR A 170 -10.87 5.67 -0.14
C TYR A 170 -12.21 5.10 0.30
N ARG A 171 -13.04 4.67 -0.64
CA ARG A 171 -14.32 4.02 -0.35
C ARG A 171 -14.11 2.67 0.32
N GLY A 172 -14.71 2.49 1.49
CA GLY A 172 -14.65 1.28 2.29
C GLY A 172 -15.85 0.36 2.12
N THR A 173 -15.74 -0.85 2.66
CA THR A 173 -16.83 -1.83 2.77
C THR A 173 -17.90 -1.35 3.74
N GLY A 174 -19.15 -1.67 3.44
CA GLY A 174 -20.30 -1.14 4.18
C GLY A 174 -20.80 0.21 3.66
N GLY A 175 -20.01 0.87 2.79
CA GLY A 175 -20.36 2.03 1.99
C GLY A 175 -20.30 1.69 0.49
N ALA A 176 -19.76 2.62 -0.31
CA ALA A 176 -19.65 2.46 -1.76
C ALA A 176 -18.39 1.68 -2.21
N GLY A 177 -17.55 1.21 -1.28
CA GLY A 177 -16.29 0.52 -1.55
C GLY A 177 -16.43 -1.00 -1.69
N GLY A 178 -15.35 -1.72 -1.39
CA GLY A 178 -15.16 -3.13 -1.69
C GLY A 178 -14.55 -3.35 -3.08
N TRP A 179 -14.48 -4.60 -3.51
CA TRP A 179 -13.94 -4.95 -4.83
C TRP A 179 -14.87 -4.47 -5.98
N PRO A 180 -14.34 -3.86 -7.05
CA PRO A 180 -12.94 -3.47 -7.22
C PRO A 180 -12.63 -2.05 -6.69
N ARG A 181 -13.65 -1.33 -6.23
CA ARG A 181 -13.65 0.13 -6.04
C ARG A 181 -12.63 0.62 -5.02
N THR A 182 -12.43 -0.09 -3.91
CA THR A 182 -11.40 0.27 -2.92
C THR A 182 -10.00 0.30 -3.56
N TYR A 183 -9.68 -0.67 -4.40
CA TYR A 183 -8.40 -0.76 -5.09
C TYR A 183 -8.26 0.26 -6.22
N GLU A 184 -9.35 0.52 -6.95
CA GLU A 184 -9.42 1.57 -7.97
C GLU A 184 -9.21 2.96 -7.37
N ASP A 185 -9.77 3.23 -6.18
CA ASP A 185 -9.61 4.48 -5.48
C ASP A 185 -8.15 4.70 -5.04
N VAL A 186 -7.53 3.71 -4.41
CA VAL A 186 -6.10 3.78 -4.03
C VAL A 186 -5.23 3.97 -5.27
N ALA A 187 -5.53 3.27 -6.37
CA ALA A 187 -4.82 3.45 -7.62
C ALA A 187 -4.96 4.88 -8.16
N ALA A 188 -6.18 5.41 -8.21
CA ALA A 188 -6.46 6.76 -8.71
C ALA A 188 -5.80 7.84 -7.83
N ALA A 189 -5.85 7.68 -6.50
CA ALA A 189 -5.22 8.60 -5.55
C ALA A 189 -3.69 8.67 -5.69
N ILE A 190 -3.05 7.60 -6.17
CA ILE A 190 -1.62 7.57 -6.46
C ILE A 190 -1.35 8.08 -7.88
N ASP A 191 -2.16 7.71 -8.85
CA ASP A 191 -1.97 8.10 -10.25
C ASP A 191 -2.20 9.60 -10.50
N VAL A 192 -2.82 10.31 -9.56
CA VAL A 192 -3.00 11.76 -9.59
C VAL A 192 -1.77 12.55 -9.08
N ILE A 193 -0.74 11.88 -8.54
CA ILE A 193 0.45 12.53 -7.95
C ILE A 193 1.13 13.56 -8.89
N PRO A 194 1.30 13.32 -10.20
CA PRO A 194 1.84 14.34 -11.09
C PRO A 194 1.01 15.65 -11.08
N PHE A 195 -0.33 15.52 -11.09
CA PHE A 195 -1.22 16.68 -10.98
C PHE A 195 -1.15 17.34 -9.59
N LEU A 196 -1.05 16.52 -8.53
CA LEU A 196 -0.87 17.00 -7.15
C LEU A 196 0.41 17.85 -7.04
N ALA A 197 1.50 17.42 -7.68
CA ALA A 197 2.77 18.15 -7.68
C ALA A 197 2.67 19.49 -8.41
N ASP A 198 1.96 19.53 -9.53
CA ASP A 198 1.72 20.78 -10.28
C ASP A 198 0.84 21.77 -9.49
N ALA A 199 -0.09 21.24 -8.66
CA ALA A 199 -1.02 22.04 -7.88
C ALA A 199 -0.48 22.45 -6.50
N SER A 200 0.57 21.80 -6.03
CA SER A 200 1.14 22.02 -4.70
C SER A 200 1.80 23.42 -4.62
N PRO A 201 1.54 24.18 -3.53
CA PRO A 201 2.23 25.44 -3.31
C PRO A 201 3.72 25.30 -2.98
N VAL A 202 4.15 24.07 -2.69
CA VAL A 202 5.54 23.70 -2.37
C VAL A 202 6.02 22.70 -3.43
N PRO A 203 7.21 22.89 -4.03
CA PRO A 203 7.75 21.93 -4.99
C PRO A 203 7.90 20.53 -4.39
N LEU A 204 7.31 19.52 -5.02
CA LEU A 204 7.42 18.12 -4.61
C LEU A 204 8.48 17.41 -5.44
N ASP A 205 9.34 16.61 -4.79
CA ASP A 205 10.32 15.75 -5.46
C ASP A 205 9.73 14.40 -5.80
N LEU A 206 9.24 14.24 -7.00
CA LEU A 206 8.63 12.99 -7.48
C LEU A 206 9.64 11.85 -7.69
N GLY A 207 10.94 12.12 -7.59
CA GLY A 207 11.98 11.09 -7.54
C GLY A 207 12.13 10.46 -6.14
N ARG A 208 11.61 11.12 -5.10
CA ARG A 208 11.68 10.70 -3.71
C ARG A 208 10.28 10.50 -3.12
N VAL A 209 9.58 9.48 -3.63
CA VAL A 209 8.22 9.14 -3.19
C VAL A 209 8.21 7.77 -2.50
N ALA A 210 7.51 7.68 -1.37
CA ALA A 210 7.22 6.42 -0.68
C ALA A 210 5.72 6.28 -0.42
N VAL A 211 5.23 5.04 -0.29
CA VAL A 211 3.90 4.73 0.20
C VAL A 211 4.00 4.02 1.56
N THR A 212 3.10 4.33 2.46
CA THR A 212 3.04 3.72 3.79
C THR A 212 1.60 3.55 4.28
N GLY A 213 1.42 2.70 5.28
CA GLY A 213 0.14 2.50 5.95
C GLY A 213 0.20 1.41 7.01
N VAL A 214 -0.83 1.35 7.83
CA VAL A 214 -1.00 0.42 8.96
C VAL A 214 -2.15 -0.54 8.68
N SER A 215 -2.03 -1.83 9.04
CA SER A 215 -3.14 -2.79 8.95
C SER A 215 -3.66 -2.92 7.51
N ALA A 216 -4.96 -2.69 7.26
CA ALA A 216 -5.54 -2.60 5.92
C ALA A 216 -4.78 -1.61 5.02
N GLY A 217 -4.34 -0.46 5.57
CA GLY A 217 -3.50 0.51 4.88
C GLY A 217 -2.11 -0.04 4.53
N GLY A 218 -1.52 -0.84 5.41
CA GLY A 218 -0.26 -1.55 5.14
C GLY A 218 -0.38 -2.59 4.03
N SER A 219 -1.51 -3.29 3.97
CA SER A 219 -1.86 -4.17 2.86
C SER A 219 -1.99 -3.41 1.54
N LEU A 220 -2.76 -2.30 1.55
CA LEU A 220 -2.95 -1.45 0.37
C LEU A 220 -1.66 -0.77 -0.08
N ALA A 221 -0.79 -0.37 0.86
CA ALA A 221 0.52 0.21 0.54
C ALA A 221 1.44 -0.81 -0.16
N ALA A 222 1.50 -2.04 0.36
CA ALA A 222 2.27 -3.11 -0.27
C ALA A 222 1.69 -3.50 -1.64
N TRP A 223 0.36 -3.53 -1.78
CA TRP A 223 -0.31 -3.76 -3.06
C TRP A 223 -0.01 -2.63 -4.06
N ALA A 224 -0.13 -1.37 -3.63
CA ALA A 224 0.11 -0.21 -4.46
C ALA A 224 1.54 -0.15 -5.02
N ALA A 225 2.53 -0.49 -4.20
CA ALA A 225 3.93 -0.57 -4.63
C ALA A 225 4.17 -1.70 -5.65
N ASN A 226 3.32 -2.73 -5.65
CA ASN A 226 3.46 -3.87 -6.55
C ASN A 226 2.58 -3.79 -7.83
N ARG A 227 1.85 -2.70 -8.06
CA ARG A 227 0.89 -2.53 -9.18
C ARG A 227 1.48 -2.79 -10.56
N GLU A 228 2.76 -2.50 -10.78
CA GLU A 228 3.44 -2.79 -12.06
C GLU A 228 3.53 -4.29 -12.38
N ALA A 229 3.41 -5.15 -11.38
CA ALA A 229 3.44 -6.60 -11.57
C ALA A 229 2.05 -7.22 -11.72
N LEU A 230 0.98 -6.44 -11.57
CA LEU A 230 -0.39 -6.93 -11.75
C LEU A 230 -0.66 -7.30 -13.22
N PRO A 231 -1.46 -8.34 -13.46
CA PRO A 231 -1.85 -8.71 -14.83
C PRO A 231 -2.70 -7.60 -15.46
N ASP A 232 -2.62 -7.51 -16.79
CA ASP A 232 -3.45 -6.59 -17.55
C ASP A 232 -4.94 -6.81 -17.26
N GLY A 233 -5.68 -5.72 -17.09
CA GLY A 233 -7.09 -5.75 -16.75
C GLY A 233 -7.40 -5.90 -15.25
N ALA A 234 -6.43 -6.20 -14.40
CA ALA A 234 -6.63 -6.13 -12.95
C ALA A 234 -6.84 -4.67 -12.53
N PRO A 235 -7.73 -4.39 -11.55
CA PRO A 235 -7.88 -3.06 -10.99
C PRO A 235 -6.53 -2.49 -10.55
N GLY A 236 -6.22 -1.26 -10.96
CA GLY A 236 -4.97 -0.59 -10.64
C GLY A 236 -3.72 -1.07 -11.39
N ALA A 237 -3.83 -2.03 -12.33
CA ALA A 237 -2.74 -2.39 -13.22
C ALA A 237 -2.28 -1.21 -14.09
N ARG A 238 -1.04 -1.27 -14.58
CA ARG A 238 -0.42 -0.23 -15.43
C ARG A 238 -0.47 1.15 -14.78
N PRO A 239 0.19 1.35 -13.61
CA PRO A 239 0.16 2.62 -12.89
C PRO A 239 0.69 3.77 -13.77
N ILE A 240 0.02 4.93 -13.71
CA ILE A 240 0.54 6.18 -14.29
C ILE A 240 1.73 6.65 -13.47
N PHE A 241 1.64 6.49 -12.15
CA PHE A 241 2.71 6.80 -11.21
C PHE A 241 3.15 5.55 -10.44
N PRO A 242 4.24 4.89 -10.84
CA PRO A 242 4.73 3.70 -10.16
C PRO A 242 5.49 4.06 -8.87
N ILE A 243 5.11 3.42 -7.77
CA ILE A 243 5.79 3.58 -6.48
C ILE A 243 7.03 2.68 -6.41
N ARG A 244 8.13 3.22 -5.88
CA ARG A 244 9.41 2.50 -5.74
C ARG A 244 9.82 2.24 -4.28
N ASN A 245 9.16 2.87 -3.31
CA ASN A 245 9.48 2.75 -1.91
C ASN A 245 8.22 2.49 -1.11
N CYS A 246 8.26 1.50 -0.21
CA CYS A 246 7.13 1.14 0.62
C CYS A 246 7.58 0.80 2.04
N VAL A 247 6.88 1.36 3.03
CA VAL A 247 6.95 0.91 4.43
C VAL A 247 5.57 0.44 4.84
N ALA A 248 5.39 -0.87 5.01
CA ALA A 248 4.11 -1.48 5.37
C ALA A 248 4.13 -1.98 6.82
N MET A 249 3.22 -1.48 7.63
CA MET A 249 3.10 -1.81 9.04
C MET A 249 1.94 -2.78 9.26
N CYS A 250 2.19 -3.93 9.90
CA CYS A 250 1.22 -4.98 10.28
C CYS A 250 0.14 -5.26 9.21
N GLY A 251 0.56 -5.30 7.94
CA GLY A 251 -0.34 -5.49 6.80
C GLY A 251 -0.74 -6.95 6.57
N VAL A 252 -1.85 -7.14 5.86
CA VAL A 252 -2.29 -8.43 5.33
C VAL A 252 -1.72 -8.60 3.92
N TYR A 253 -0.83 -9.57 3.71
CA TYR A 253 -0.13 -9.75 2.43
C TYR A 253 -0.62 -10.95 1.62
N ASP A 254 -1.27 -11.91 2.27
CA ASP A 254 -1.96 -13.06 1.68
C ASP A 254 -3.41 -13.09 2.18
N LEU A 255 -4.33 -12.51 1.41
CA LEU A 255 -5.72 -12.38 1.79
C LEU A 255 -6.43 -13.74 1.84
N ALA A 256 -6.05 -14.68 0.96
CA ALA A 256 -6.62 -16.01 0.97
C ALA A 256 -6.21 -16.81 2.20
N ARG A 257 -5.02 -16.58 2.72
CA ARG A 257 -4.57 -17.18 3.98
C ARG A 257 -5.25 -16.54 5.18
N ALA A 258 -5.38 -15.22 5.18
CA ALA A 258 -6.00 -14.50 6.30
C ALA A 258 -7.47 -14.90 6.52
N ILE A 259 -8.26 -15.04 5.46
CA ILE A 259 -9.66 -15.48 5.61
C ILE A 259 -9.75 -16.92 6.17
N ARG A 260 -8.82 -17.81 5.82
CA ARG A 260 -8.74 -19.17 6.42
C ARG A 260 -8.39 -19.13 7.90
N TRP A 261 -7.76 -18.06 8.38
CA TRP A 261 -7.47 -17.83 9.81
C TRP A 261 -8.58 -17.07 10.54
N GLY A 262 -9.69 -16.77 9.85
CA GLY A 262 -10.87 -16.15 10.45
C GLY A 262 -10.91 -14.63 10.37
N ASP A 263 -10.10 -14.01 9.49
CA ASP A 263 -10.19 -12.57 9.25
C ASP A 263 -11.62 -12.19 8.79
N PRO A 264 -12.34 -11.34 9.53
CA PRO A 264 -13.73 -11.03 9.23
C PRO A 264 -13.90 -9.97 8.14
N TYR A 265 -12.86 -9.23 7.78
CA TYR A 265 -12.95 -8.04 6.92
C TYR A 265 -12.77 -8.36 5.44
N ILE A 266 -12.06 -9.45 5.12
CA ILE A 266 -11.67 -9.78 3.73
C ILE A 266 -12.86 -10.26 2.91
N ARG A 267 -13.76 -11.07 3.49
CA ARG A 267 -14.92 -11.56 2.77
C ARG A 267 -15.86 -10.43 2.33
N PRO A 268 -16.19 -9.45 3.18
CA PRO A 268 -16.92 -8.24 2.73
C PRO A 268 -16.15 -7.43 1.69
N LEU A 269 -14.82 -7.29 1.83
CA LEU A 269 -13.98 -6.55 0.89
C LEU A 269 -14.02 -7.15 -0.51
N LEU A 270 -13.91 -8.48 -0.65
CA LEU A 270 -13.79 -9.17 -1.92
C LEU A 270 -15.11 -9.76 -2.43
N GLY A 271 -16.19 -9.68 -1.62
CA GLY A 271 -17.54 -10.09 -1.99
C GLY A 271 -17.74 -11.60 -2.05
N GLY A 272 -16.91 -12.40 -1.36
CA GLY A 272 -17.02 -13.86 -1.31
C GLY A 272 -15.73 -14.53 -0.87
N THR A 273 -15.66 -15.86 -1.03
CA THR A 273 -14.51 -16.68 -0.63
C THR A 273 -13.43 -16.79 -1.72
N PRO A 274 -12.21 -17.27 -1.41
CA PRO A 274 -11.17 -17.53 -2.41
C PRO A 274 -11.59 -18.52 -3.50
N GLU A 275 -12.45 -19.47 -3.16
CA GLU A 275 -12.97 -20.47 -4.09
C GLU A 275 -13.98 -19.87 -5.08
N GLU A 276 -14.82 -18.93 -4.59
CA GLU A 276 -15.80 -18.20 -5.41
C GLU A 276 -15.12 -17.17 -6.32
N HIS A 277 -14.06 -16.52 -5.83
CA HIS A 277 -13.42 -15.40 -6.51
C HIS A 277 -11.89 -15.48 -6.51
N PRO A 278 -11.26 -16.55 -7.04
CA PRO A 278 -9.81 -16.77 -6.93
C PRO A 278 -8.96 -15.62 -7.50
N ASP A 279 -9.41 -15.00 -8.58
CA ASP A 279 -8.68 -13.89 -9.20
C ASP A 279 -8.75 -12.61 -8.38
N ARG A 280 -9.86 -12.34 -7.66
CA ARG A 280 -9.93 -11.19 -6.75
C ARG A 280 -8.90 -11.33 -5.65
N TYR A 281 -8.82 -12.50 -5.01
CA TYR A 281 -7.83 -12.78 -3.97
C TYR A 281 -6.40 -12.69 -4.50
N ARG A 282 -6.13 -13.21 -5.70
CA ARG A 282 -4.81 -13.13 -6.31
C ARG A 282 -4.42 -11.69 -6.63
N ASN A 283 -5.32 -10.91 -7.24
CA ASN A 283 -5.05 -9.55 -7.68
C ASN A 283 -4.94 -8.54 -6.52
N THR A 284 -5.41 -8.90 -5.32
CA THR A 284 -5.38 -8.04 -4.14
C THR A 284 -4.33 -8.46 -3.11
N SER A 285 -3.80 -9.68 -3.20
CA SER A 285 -2.76 -10.17 -2.29
C SER A 285 -1.38 -9.70 -2.73
N PRO A 286 -0.69 -8.83 -1.97
CA PRO A 286 0.66 -8.36 -2.31
C PRO A 286 1.68 -9.49 -2.52
N ILE A 287 1.48 -10.63 -1.87
CA ILE A 287 2.36 -11.82 -1.98
C ILE A 287 2.30 -12.47 -3.37
N ALA A 288 1.21 -12.28 -4.12
CA ALA A 288 1.00 -12.91 -5.43
C ALA A 288 1.79 -12.24 -6.55
N TYR A 289 1.99 -10.93 -6.44
CA TYR A 289 2.67 -10.13 -7.45
C TYR A 289 3.69 -9.21 -6.80
N MET A 290 4.96 -9.34 -7.20
CA MET A 290 6.07 -8.55 -6.64
C MET A 290 6.81 -7.83 -7.75
N ALA A 291 6.72 -6.51 -7.78
CA ALA A 291 7.42 -5.68 -8.75
C ALA A 291 8.95 -5.69 -8.54
N ARG A 292 9.71 -5.52 -9.62
CA ARG A 292 11.17 -5.70 -9.59
C ARG A 292 11.92 -4.61 -8.83
N ASN A 293 11.48 -3.37 -8.94
CA ASN A 293 12.25 -2.21 -8.52
C ASN A 293 11.62 -1.50 -7.31
N VAL A 294 11.09 -2.30 -6.36
CA VAL A 294 10.49 -1.78 -5.13
C VAL A 294 11.42 -2.04 -3.95
N ARG A 295 11.80 -0.98 -3.24
CA ARG A 295 12.42 -1.06 -1.92
C ARG A 295 11.30 -1.14 -0.89
N MET A 296 11.17 -2.27 -0.23
CA MET A 296 10.09 -2.51 0.72
C MET A 296 10.64 -2.81 2.10
N VAL A 297 10.04 -2.19 3.11
CA VAL A 297 10.25 -2.47 4.53
C VAL A 297 8.93 -2.93 5.12
N ILE A 298 8.95 -4.07 5.81
CA ILE A 298 7.81 -4.62 6.53
C ILE A 298 8.11 -4.56 8.03
N LEU A 299 7.19 -3.97 8.77
CA LEU A 299 7.25 -3.88 10.23
C LEU A 299 6.04 -4.59 10.81
N HIS A 300 6.24 -5.47 11.81
CA HIS A 300 5.14 -6.24 12.40
C HIS A 300 5.40 -6.56 13.87
N GLY A 301 4.34 -6.61 14.68
CA GLY A 301 4.40 -7.03 16.06
C GLY A 301 4.21 -8.54 16.19
N ARG A 302 4.99 -9.20 17.07
CA ARG A 302 4.79 -10.64 17.35
C ARG A 302 3.54 -10.90 18.18
N ASN A 303 3.11 -9.91 18.97
CA ASN A 303 1.91 -9.96 19.81
C ASN A 303 0.68 -9.35 19.13
N ASP A 304 0.73 -9.21 17.80
CA ASP A 304 -0.40 -8.75 17.01
C ASP A 304 -1.50 -9.81 16.99
N SER A 305 -2.62 -9.52 17.65
CA SER A 305 -3.79 -10.40 17.75
C SER A 305 -4.86 -10.16 16.68
N VAL A 306 -4.65 -9.13 15.83
CA VAL A 306 -5.57 -8.78 14.74
C VAL A 306 -5.07 -9.30 13.40
N VAL A 307 -3.79 -9.04 13.09
CA VAL A 307 -3.14 -9.56 11.89
C VAL A 307 -1.98 -10.47 12.31
N ASP A 308 -2.12 -11.75 12.04
CA ASP A 308 -1.10 -12.73 12.40
C ASP A 308 0.26 -12.38 11.78
N VAL A 309 1.31 -12.38 12.59
CA VAL A 309 2.71 -12.10 12.19
C VAL A 309 3.19 -12.99 11.04
N GLN A 310 2.56 -14.16 10.84
CA GLN A 310 2.84 -15.03 9.70
C GLN A 310 2.55 -14.38 8.35
N GLN A 311 1.76 -13.32 8.30
CA GLN A 311 1.59 -12.52 7.09
C GLN A 311 2.94 -11.92 6.66
N ALA A 312 3.65 -11.26 7.57
CA ALA A 312 4.96 -10.68 7.31
C ALA A 312 6.02 -11.75 7.01
N ILE A 313 6.07 -12.82 7.81
CA ILE A 313 7.04 -13.92 7.65
C ILE A 313 6.85 -14.63 6.29
N SER A 314 5.59 -14.88 5.90
CA SER A 314 5.28 -15.54 4.63
C SER A 314 5.62 -14.66 3.43
N TYR A 315 5.34 -13.35 3.52
CA TYR A 315 5.67 -12.40 2.48
C TYR A 315 7.20 -12.32 2.28
N GLU A 316 7.97 -12.18 3.37
CA GLU A 316 9.43 -12.16 3.33
C GLU A 316 10.00 -13.42 2.69
N ALA A 317 9.50 -14.60 3.10
CA ALA A 317 9.92 -15.88 2.53
C ALA A 317 9.58 -15.97 1.03
N ALA A 318 8.41 -15.48 0.59
CA ALA A 318 8.02 -15.44 -0.81
C ALA A 318 8.89 -14.46 -1.60
N SER A 319 9.19 -13.27 -1.03
CA SER A 319 10.03 -12.26 -1.67
C SER A 319 11.45 -12.76 -1.93
N ARG A 320 12.02 -13.50 -0.99
CA ARG A 320 13.34 -14.17 -1.18
C ARG A 320 13.30 -15.16 -2.34
N ARG A 321 12.27 -16.02 -2.41
CA ARG A 321 12.12 -16.97 -3.54
C ARG A 321 11.96 -16.26 -4.87
N ALA A 322 11.22 -15.14 -4.89
CA ALA A 322 11.03 -14.32 -6.07
C ALA A 322 12.25 -13.45 -6.43
N ARG A 323 13.33 -13.49 -5.63
CA ARG A 323 14.49 -12.59 -5.74
C ARG A 323 14.11 -11.11 -5.72
N ARG A 324 13.17 -10.77 -4.82
CA ARG A 324 12.66 -9.42 -4.52
C ARG A 324 12.83 -9.17 -3.02
N PRO A 325 14.09 -9.06 -2.51
CA PRO A 325 14.34 -9.00 -1.09
C PRO A 325 13.64 -7.78 -0.47
N VAL A 326 12.99 -8.01 0.68
CA VAL A 326 12.40 -6.97 1.52
C VAL A 326 13.18 -6.89 2.83
N ALA A 327 13.28 -5.72 3.44
CA ALA A 327 13.71 -5.59 4.81
C ALA A 327 12.51 -5.86 5.73
N MET A 328 12.69 -6.71 6.73
CA MET A 328 11.65 -7.01 7.72
C MET A 328 12.19 -6.78 9.13
N ARG A 329 11.37 -6.14 9.97
CA ARG A 329 11.62 -6.04 11.42
C ARG A 329 10.38 -6.50 12.17
N LEU A 330 10.59 -7.44 13.09
CA LEU A 330 9.58 -7.90 14.02
C LEU A 330 9.87 -7.32 15.41
N PHE A 331 8.81 -6.91 16.11
CA PHE A 331 8.87 -6.35 17.44
C PHE A 331 8.25 -7.34 18.42
N ASP A 332 9.01 -7.80 19.41
CA ASP A 332 8.59 -8.87 20.30
C ASP A 332 7.34 -8.49 21.13
N ASP A 333 7.27 -7.25 21.61
CA ASP A 333 6.23 -6.77 22.52
C ASP A 333 5.16 -5.88 21.82
N ALA A 334 5.17 -5.80 20.49
CA ALA A 334 4.21 -4.94 19.77
C ALA A 334 2.89 -5.66 19.50
N ALA A 335 1.79 -5.03 19.90
CA ALA A 335 0.43 -5.36 19.51
C ALA A 335 0.01 -4.61 18.23
N HIS A 336 -1.18 -4.89 17.72
CA HIS A 336 -1.72 -4.24 16.51
C HIS A 336 -1.82 -2.72 16.62
N SER A 337 -2.23 -2.20 17.78
CA SER A 337 -2.37 -0.76 18.06
C SER A 337 -1.05 -0.04 18.41
N SER A 338 0.08 -0.75 18.48
CA SER A 338 1.36 -0.13 18.87
C SER A 338 1.88 0.90 17.85
N TRP A 339 1.28 0.97 16.67
CA TRP A 339 1.63 1.91 15.59
C TRP A 339 0.98 3.29 15.77
N ASP A 340 -0.03 3.40 16.65
CA ASP A 340 -0.78 4.64 16.89
C ASP A 340 -0.07 5.56 17.90
N ASP A 341 0.88 5.02 18.69
CA ASP A 341 1.70 5.79 19.62
C ASP A 341 2.88 6.43 18.90
N LEU A 342 2.79 7.74 18.63
CA LEU A 342 3.87 8.50 17.97
C LEU A 342 5.16 8.53 18.78
N ALA A 343 5.09 8.40 20.11
CA ALA A 343 6.25 8.30 20.99
C ALA A 343 6.79 6.87 21.09
N GLY A 344 6.04 5.89 20.61
CA GLY A 344 6.36 4.47 20.67
C GLY A 344 7.54 4.06 19.80
N PRO A 345 8.28 3.02 20.15
CA PRO A 345 9.42 2.55 19.37
C PRO A 345 9.03 2.01 18.00
N GLN A 346 7.78 1.55 17.82
CA GLN A 346 7.24 1.02 16.56
C GLN A 346 7.08 2.13 15.53
N TRP A 347 6.35 3.20 15.89
CA TRP A 347 6.18 4.34 15.00
C TRP A 347 7.51 5.03 14.70
N ARG A 348 8.35 5.24 15.71
CA ARG A 348 9.69 5.82 15.49
C ARG A 348 10.51 5.03 14.47
N ALA A 349 10.45 3.69 14.53
CA ALA A 349 11.13 2.85 13.54
C ALA A 349 10.50 2.94 12.14
N ALA A 350 9.16 3.06 12.06
CA ALA A 350 8.47 3.28 10.81
C ALA A 350 8.83 4.63 10.18
N LYS A 351 8.74 5.72 10.95
CA LYS A 351 9.13 7.07 10.55
C LYS A 351 10.58 7.12 10.05
N GLU A 352 11.49 6.50 10.78
CA GLU A 352 12.90 6.42 10.40
C GLU A 352 13.09 5.66 9.07
N ALA A 353 12.40 4.54 8.88
CA ALA A 353 12.44 3.77 7.63
C ALA A 353 11.86 4.58 6.45
N ILE A 354 10.73 5.28 6.66
CA ILE A 354 10.10 6.14 5.65
C ILE A 354 11.08 7.24 5.23
N LEU A 355 11.61 8.01 6.20
CA LEU A 355 12.52 9.11 5.93
C LEU A 355 13.81 8.63 5.24
N HIS A 356 14.32 7.43 5.59
CA HIS A 356 15.47 6.84 4.92
C HIS A 356 15.19 6.49 3.46
N LEU A 357 13.99 6.01 3.14
CA LEU A 357 13.64 5.62 1.78
C LEU A 357 13.43 6.83 0.84
N VAL A 358 13.16 8.01 1.41
CA VAL A 358 12.94 9.26 0.64
C VAL A 358 14.07 10.28 0.83
N ALA A 359 15.17 9.90 1.47
CA ALA A 359 16.34 10.76 1.70
C ALA A 359 17.14 11.10 0.44
#